data_da70f097fb8f424597920e82a700f732
#
_entry.id   da70f097fb8f424597920e82a700f732
#
_cell.length_a   1.000
_cell.length_b   1.000
_cell.length_c   1.000
_cell.angle_alpha   90.00
_cell.angle_beta   90.00
_cell.angle_gamma   90.00
#
_symmetry.space_group_name_H-M   'P 1'
#
loop_
_entity.id
_entity.type
_entity.pdbx_description
1 polymer ?
#
loop_
_entity_poly.entity_id
_entity_poly.type
_entity_poly.pdbx_seq_one_letter_code
_entity_poly.pdbx_strand_id
1 'polypeptide(L)'
;SLDEIKKVCKRLDFKISDEQIIIAATNHVIKKKETTNGHTCYPFDRVLDEVIKLEEFEKDFVSEVIKKSNSEFKFTKKNDKEIIQSEASELRDKKITQEINRIISKFERGENKKSFTKSELKTQKTVDLSDEQIEAVNTAVSSPISIITGGPGAGKTTMVKALVSAVWDLKLKLKLTAPTGKAATRISTEGLKKYNPGTIHSYLGANESKSEDKFDIMIVDESSMI
;
A
#
# COMPACT_ATOMS: atom_id res chain seq x y z
N SER A 1 24.89 -7.55 6.07
CA SER A 1 25.23 -6.32 6.81
C SER A 1 26.38 -5.60 6.09
N LEU A 2 26.58 -4.32 6.36
CA LEU A 2 27.68 -3.52 5.80
C LEU A 2 29.05 -4.14 6.16
N ASP A 3 29.19 -4.66 7.37
CA ASP A 3 30.38 -5.36 7.85
C ASP A 3 30.67 -6.64 7.07
N GLU A 4 29.65 -7.36 6.63
CA GLU A 4 29.82 -8.54 5.79
C GLU A 4 30.34 -8.16 4.41
N ILE A 5 29.83 -7.07 3.82
CA ILE A 5 30.31 -6.54 2.54
C ILE A 5 31.77 -6.14 2.66
N LYS A 6 32.14 -5.38 3.69
CA LYS A 6 33.55 -5.01 3.96
C LYS A 6 34.46 -6.23 4.11
N LYS A 7 33.99 -7.27 4.84
CA LYS A 7 34.76 -8.53 5.01
C LYS A 7 34.93 -9.26 3.68
N VAL A 8 33.90 -9.34 2.85
CA VAL A 8 33.96 -9.99 1.54
C VAL A 8 34.91 -9.23 0.61
N CYS A 9 34.81 -7.92 0.55
CA CYS A 9 35.69 -7.09 -0.27
C CYS A 9 37.15 -7.20 0.15
N LYS A 10 37.43 -7.23 1.47
CA LYS A 10 38.79 -7.47 2.00
C LYS A 10 39.34 -8.85 1.62
N ARG A 11 38.49 -9.89 1.59
CA ARG A 11 38.90 -11.25 1.17
C ARG A 11 39.19 -11.35 -0.33
N LEU A 12 38.48 -10.54 -1.13
CA LEU A 12 38.62 -10.53 -2.58
C LEU A 12 39.64 -9.49 -3.08
N ASP A 13 40.34 -8.79 -2.17
CA ASP A 13 41.26 -7.69 -2.46
C ASP A 13 40.61 -6.58 -3.31
N PHE A 14 39.32 -6.37 -3.08
CA PHE A 14 38.54 -5.37 -3.78
C PHE A 14 38.56 -4.05 -3.00
N LYS A 15 39.08 -2.98 -3.61
CA LYS A 15 39.08 -1.64 -3.02
C LYS A 15 37.74 -0.97 -3.21
N ILE A 16 37.06 -0.69 -2.10
CA ILE A 16 35.83 0.11 -2.10
C ILE A 16 36.19 1.54 -1.77
N SER A 17 35.66 2.51 -2.50
CA SER A 17 35.82 3.95 -2.17
C SER A 17 34.90 4.33 -1.01
N ASP A 18 35.26 5.38 -0.28
CA ASP A 18 34.43 5.95 0.80
C ASP A 18 33.05 6.37 0.29
N GLU A 19 32.97 6.88 -0.94
CA GLU A 19 31.70 7.21 -1.59
C GLU A 19 30.78 5.99 -1.76
N GLN A 20 31.34 4.86 -2.20
CA GLN A 20 30.58 3.61 -2.32
C GLN A 20 30.10 3.08 -0.98
N ILE A 21 30.91 3.24 0.07
CA ILE A 21 30.54 2.89 1.45
C ILE A 21 29.37 3.77 1.91
N ILE A 22 29.45 5.07 1.70
CA ILE A 22 28.40 6.02 2.07
C ILE A 22 27.09 5.71 1.35
N ILE A 23 27.13 5.45 0.05
CA ILE A 23 25.94 5.07 -0.74
C ILE A 23 25.33 3.76 -0.22
N ALA A 24 26.15 2.75 0.04
CA ALA A 24 25.70 1.48 0.58
C ALA A 24 25.08 1.62 1.99
N ALA A 25 25.69 2.42 2.86
CA ALA A 25 25.17 2.72 4.19
C ALA A 25 23.82 3.46 4.11
N THR A 26 23.71 4.43 3.22
CA THR A 26 22.48 5.19 2.99
C THR A 26 21.33 4.27 2.50
N ASN A 27 21.62 3.41 1.51
CA ASN A 27 20.68 2.41 1.02
C ASN A 27 20.26 1.44 2.15
N HIS A 28 21.19 1.02 2.98
CA HIS A 28 20.88 0.16 4.13
C HIS A 28 19.93 0.84 5.12
N VAL A 29 20.20 2.10 5.49
CA VAL A 29 19.34 2.89 6.40
C VAL A 29 17.94 3.06 5.82
N ILE A 30 17.82 3.45 4.55
CA ILE A 30 16.53 3.64 3.87
C ILE A 30 15.76 2.31 3.82
N LYS A 31 16.40 1.23 3.35
CA LYS A 31 15.77 -0.08 3.24
C LYS A 31 15.31 -0.65 4.59
N LYS A 32 16.10 -0.46 5.64
CA LYS A 32 15.72 -0.85 7.00
C LYS A 32 14.46 -0.11 7.44
N LYS A 33 14.36 1.20 7.17
CA LYS A 33 13.18 2.01 7.52
C LYS A 33 11.95 1.62 6.68
N GLU A 34 12.14 1.34 5.38
CA GLU A 34 11.06 0.84 4.51
C GLU A 34 10.48 -0.47 5.07
N THR A 35 11.32 -1.42 5.44
CA THR A 35 10.87 -2.73 5.95
C THR A 35 10.29 -2.68 7.35
N THR A 36 10.78 -1.79 8.22
CA THR A 36 10.34 -1.71 9.63
C THR A 36 9.11 -0.83 9.80
N ASN A 37 9.04 0.29 9.10
CA ASN A 37 8.05 1.34 9.32
C ASN A 37 7.07 1.49 8.14
N GLY A 38 7.30 0.82 7.02
CA GLY A 38 6.47 0.91 5.82
C GLY A 38 6.51 2.28 5.10
N HIS A 39 7.46 3.15 5.46
CA HIS A 39 7.59 4.46 4.82
C HIS A 39 8.45 4.38 3.56
N THR A 40 8.09 5.14 2.53
CA THR A 40 8.84 5.20 1.26
C THR A 40 9.75 6.42 1.15
N CYS A 41 9.61 7.38 2.05
CA CYS A 41 10.41 8.61 2.09
C CYS A 41 10.70 9.05 3.52
N TYR A 42 11.83 9.77 3.73
CA TYR A 42 12.33 10.16 5.05
C TYR A 42 12.90 11.58 5.04
N PRO A 43 12.85 12.31 6.17
CA PRO A 43 13.62 13.55 6.32
C PRO A 43 15.11 13.27 6.13
N PHE A 44 15.75 14.01 5.22
CA PHE A 44 17.15 13.80 4.85
C PHE A 44 18.09 13.91 6.07
N ASP A 45 17.88 14.90 6.92
CA ASP A 45 18.71 15.09 8.12
C ASP A 45 18.72 13.83 9.03
N ARG A 46 17.56 13.16 9.17
CA ARG A 46 17.48 11.93 9.98
C ARG A 46 18.23 10.76 9.35
N VAL A 47 18.18 10.64 8.03
CA VAL A 47 18.94 9.61 7.32
C VAL A 47 20.43 9.90 7.43
N LEU A 48 20.82 11.15 7.25
CA LEU A 48 22.21 11.61 7.37
C LEU A 48 22.78 11.29 8.76
N ASP A 49 22.06 11.64 9.83
CA ASP A 49 22.49 11.37 11.20
C ASP A 49 22.64 9.86 11.50
N GLU A 50 21.82 9.01 10.88
CA GLU A 50 21.94 7.56 11.03
C GLU A 50 23.11 6.98 10.23
N VAL A 51 23.38 7.50 9.03
CA VAL A 51 24.52 7.08 8.21
C VAL A 51 25.84 7.43 8.90
N ILE A 52 25.95 8.63 9.46
CA ILE A 52 27.14 9.08 10.23
C ILE A 52 27.39 8.18 11.46
N LYS A 53 26.33 7.70 12.12
CA LYS A 53 26.49 6.77 13.27
C LYS A 53 26.98 5.38 12.85
N LEU A 54 26.77 4.97 11.61
CA LEU A 54 27.24 3.69 11.12
C LEU A 54 28.71 3.75 10.67
N GLU A 55 29.15 4.91 10.20
CA GLU A 55 30.45 5.12 9.61
C GLU A 55 31.00 6.48 10.08
N GLU A 56 32.24 6.49 10.55
CA GLU A 56 32.91 7.69 11.12
C GLU A 56 33.37 8.67 10.01
N PHE A 57 32.42 9.17 9.18
CA PHE A 57 32.70 10.17 8.17
C PHE A 57 32.22 11.55 8.60
N GLU A 58 32.86 12.60 8.06
CA GLU A 58 32.40 13.97 8.27
C GLU A 58 31.03 14.23 7.64
N LYS A 59 30.17 14.94 8.36
CA LYS A 59 28.77 15.20 7.97
C LYS A 59 28.63 15.84 6.60
N ASP A 60 29.47 16.84 6.31
CA ASP A 60 29.41 17.59 5.06
C ASP A 60 29.82 16.72 3.87
N PHE A 61 30.84 15.87 4.06
CA PHE A 61 31.25 14.91 3.02
C PHE A 61 30.16 13.89 2.74
N VAL A 62 29.56 13.29 3.76
CA VAL A 62 28.44 12.35 3.60
C VAL A 62 27.27 13.00 2.87
N SER A 63 26.88 14.20 3.28
CA SER A 63 25.81 14.97 2.65
C SER A 63 26.09 15.24 1.17
N GLU A 64 27.31 15.63 0.83
CA GLU A 64 27.72 15.91 -0.55
C GLU A 64 27.67 14.66 -1.43
N VAL A 65 28.19 13.52 -0.94
CA VAL A 65 28.18 12.25 -1.67
C VAL A 65 26.74 11.78 -1.93
N ILE A 66 25.86 11.81 -0.90
CA ILE A 66 24.48 11.40 -1.06
C ILE A 66 23.76 12.31 -2.06
N LYS A 67 23.95 13.62 -2.00
CA LYS A 67 23.31 14.59 -2.91
C LYS A 67 23.81 14.49 -4.35
N LYS A 68 25.04 14.09 -4.58
CA LYS A 68 25.58 13.81 -5.93
C LYS A 68 25.05 12.49 -6.51
N SER A 69 24.57 11.57 -5.69
CA SER A 69 24.12 10.23 -6.12
C SER A 69 22.67 10.24 -6.63
N ASN A 70 22.37 11.10 -7.62
CA ASN A 70 21.02 11.27 -8.17
C ASN A 70 20.44 10.04 -8.88
N SER A 71 21.27 9.05 -9.21
CA SER A 71 20.84 7.74 -9.75
C SER A 71 20.31 6.80 -8.68
N GLU A 72 20.71 7.00 -7.43
CA GLU A 72 20.34 6.12 -6.31
C GLU A 72 19.22 6.74 -5.44
N PHE A 73 19.27 8.05 -5.25
CA PHE A 73 18.39 8.79 -4.34
C PHE A 73 17.70 9.94 -5.03
N LYS A 74 16.46 10.16 -4.64
CA LYS A 74 15.64 11.30 -5.10
C LYS A 74 15.31 12.20 -3.92
N PHE A 75 15.37 13.49 -4.17
CA PHE A 75 15.12 14.51 -3.19
C PHE A 75 13.88 15.32 -3.54
N THR A 76 13.04 15.58 -2.54
CA THR A 76 11.87 16.46 -2.66
C THR A 76 11.79 17.37 -1.44
N LYS A 77 11.14 18.53 -1.57
CA LYS A 77 10.84 19.41 -0.44
C LYS A 77 9.37 19.25 -0.05
N LYS A 78 9.10 19.04 1.25
CA LYS A 78 7.75 19.00 1.81
C LYS A 78 7.74 19.73 3.15
N ASN A 79 6.92 20.77 3.29
CA ASN A 79 6.84 21.61 4.50
C ASN A 79 8.22 22.10 4.96
N ASP A 80 8.98 22.70 4.05
CA ASP A 80 10.35 23.20 4.23
C ASP A 80 11.41 22.17 4.68
N LYS A 81 11.05 20.89 4.70
CA LYS A 81 11.99 19.80 4.97
C LYS A 81 12.43 19.12 3.68
N GLU A 82 13.71 18.86 3.57
CA GLU A 82 14.28 18.04 2.52
C GLU A 82 13.98 16.57 2.83
N ILE A 83 13.36 15.88 1.88
CA ILE A 83 12.97 14.48 1.99
C ILE A 83 13.80 13.68 1.01
N ILE A 84 14.35 12.56 1.46
CA ILE A 84 15.08 11.58 0.64
C ILE A 84 14.27 10.29 0.51
N GLN A 85 14.33 9.67 -0.65
CA GLN A 85 13.82 8.32 -0.92
C GLN A 85 14.74 7.59 -1.91
N SER A 86 14.66 6.26 -1.96
CA SER A 86 15.34 5.50 -3.00
C SER A 86 14.67 5.73 -4.36
N GLU A 87 15.43 5.64 -5.46
CA GLU A 87 14.86 5.74 -6.81
C GLU A 87 13.76 4.67 -7.03
N ALA A 88 13.97 3.46 -6.50
CA ALA A 88 12.98 2.39 -6.60
C ALA A 88 11.66 2.73 -5.89
N SER A 89 11.71 3.40 -4.74
CA SER A 89 10.52 3.85 -4.01
C SER A 89 9.82 4.99 -4.73
N GLU A 90 10.56 5.96 -5.25
CA GLU A 90 10.00 7.04 -6.06
C GLU A 90 9.27 6.50 -7.30
N LEU A 91 9.86 5.52 -7.99
CA LEU A 91 9.24 4.90 -9.15
C LEU A 91 7.96 4.14 -8.79
N ARG A 92 7.94 3.42 -7.64
CA ARG A 92 6.72 2.77 -7.14
C ARG A 92 5.63 3.79 -6.83
N ASP A 93 5.97 4.86 -6.11
CA ASP A 93 5.02 5.92 -5.74
C ASP A 93 4.43 6.59 -6.98
N LYS A 94 5.25 6.86 -8.00
CA LYS A 94 4.79 7.40 -9.29
C LYS A 94 3.81 6.45 -10.00
N LYS A 95 4.12 5.15 -10.05
CA LYS A 95 3.24 4.14 -10.66
C LYS A 95 1.91 4.04 -9.92
N ILE A 96 1.94 4.02 -8.58
CA ILE A 96 0.72 4.00 -7.76
C ILE A 96 -0.12 5.25 -8.05
N THR A 97 0.49 6.43 -8.08
CA THR A 97 -0.20 7.69 -8.37
C THR A 97 -0.83 7.68 -9.77
N GLN A 98 -0.12 7.17 -10.78
CA GLN A 98 -0.64 7.04 -12.15
C GLN A 98 -1.86 6.12 -12.20
N GLU A 99 -1.81 4.97 -11.51
CA GLU A 99 -2.93 4.03 -11.47
C GLU A 99 -4.14 4.59 -10.71
N ILE A 100 -3.91 5.28 -9.59
CA ILE A 100 -4.97 5.97 -8.86
C ILE A 100 -5.66 7.00 -9.76
N ASN A 101 -4.89 7.85 -10.45
CA ASN A 101 -5.44 8.86 -11.36
C ASN A 101 -6.20 8.21 -12.53
N ARG A 102 -5.71 7.07 -13.04
CA ARG A 102 -6.41 6.30 -14.08
C ARG A 102 -7.76 5.78 -13.59
N ILE A 103 -7.84 5.27 -12.37
CA ILE A 103 -9.07 4.79 -11.75
C ILE A 103 -10.05 5.96 -11.57
N ILE A 104 -9.60 7.09 -11.00
CA ILE A 104 -10.41 8.29 -10.80
C ILE A 104 -10.98 8.78 -12.13
N SER A 105 -10.15 8.95 -13.15
CA SER A 105 -10.57 9.43 -14.49
C SER A 105 -11.56 8.50 -15.19
N LYS A 106 -11.48 7.20 -14.93
CA LYS A 106 -12.47 6.23 -15.45
C LYS A 106 -13.80 6.36 -14.73
N PHE A 107 -13.77 6.54 -13.43
CA PHE A 107 -14.97 6.66 -12.60
C PHE A 107 -15.76 7.93 -12.93
N GLU A 108 -15.10 9.07 -13.11
CA GLU A 108 -15.72 10.35 -13.44
C GLU A 108 -16.49 10.32 -14.79
N ARG A 109 -16.09 9.42 -15.70
CA ARG A 109 -16.76 9.22 -16.99
C ARG A 109 -17.97 8.28 -16.93
N GLY A 110 -18.18 7.61 -15.79
CA GLY A 110 -19.29 6.68 -15.57
C GLY A 110 -20.41 7.32 -14.74
N GLU A 111 -21.66 7.23 -15.17
CA GLU A 111 -22.82 7.87 -14.52
C GLU A 111 -23.40 7.08 -13.32
N ASN A 112 -22.66 6.20 -12.66
CA ASN A 112 -23.19 5.36 -11.58
C ASN A 112 -23.19 6.09 -10.22
N LYS A 113 -24.19 6.96 -10.00
CA LYS A 113 -24.48 7.58 -8.69
C LYS A 113 -25.78 7.04 -8.11
N LYS A 114 -25.81 5.76 -7.71
CA LYS A 114 -26.94 5.23 -6.94
C LYS A 114 -26.64 5.36 -5.46
N SER A 115 -27.56 5.99 -4.71
CA SER A 115 -27.57 6.00 -3.25
C SER A 115 -28.52 4.94 -2.73
N PHE A 116 -28.13 4.23 -1.70
CA PHE A 116 -28.91 3.16 -1.07
C PHE A 116 -29.52 3.64 0.23
N THR A 117 -30.77 3.26 0.46
CA THR A 117 -31.47 3.43 1.74
C THR A 117 -31.21 2.23 2.66
N LYS A 118 -31.48 2.38 3.94
CA LYS A 118 -31.38 1.29 4.94
C LYS A 118 -32.17 0.05 4.54
N SER A 119 -33.34 0.22 3.92
CA SER A 119 -34.19 -0.88 3.47
C SER A 119 -33.63 -1.64 2.26
N GLU A 120 -32.85 -0.97 1.41
CA GLU A 120 -32.20 -1.58 0.23
C GLU A 120 -30.92 -2.35 0.61
N LEU A 121 -30.19 -1.88 1.65
CA LEU A 121 -28.96 -2.53 2.13
C LEU A 121 -29.22 -3.71 3.08
N LYS A 122 -30.31 -4.43 2.91
CA LYS A 122 -30.68 -5.60 3.76
C LYS A 122 -29.59 -6.66 3.77
N THR A 123 -28.70 -6.57 4.73
CA THR A 123 -27.82 -7.69 5.11
C THR A 123 -28.60 -8.62 6.00
N GLN A 124 -28.95 -9.80 5.51
CA GLN A 124 -29.65 -10.87 6.28
C GLN A 124 -30.57 -10.34 7.40
N LYS A 125 -31.76 -10.84 7.51
CA LYS A 125 -32.95 -10.39 8.31
C LYS A 125 -32.72 -9.96 9.79
N THR A 126 -31.48 -9.88 10.28
CA THR A 126 -31.18 -9.74 11.73
C THR A 126 -30.20 -8.63 12.11
N VAL A 127 -29.59 -7.91 11.18
CA VAL A 127 -28.59 -6.88 11.53
C VAL A 127 -29.04 -5.51 11.01
N ASP A 128 -29.36 -4.61 11.92
CA ASP A 128 -29.63 -3.21 11.63
C ASP A 128 -28.29 -2.46 11.42
N LEU A 129 -28.15 -1.81 10.27
CA LEU A 129 -27.04 -0.91 10.01
C LEU A 129 -27.28 0.43 10.71
N SER A 130 -26.24 1.01 11.29
CA SER A 130 -26.30 2.41 11.76
C SER A 130 -26.30 3.37 10.58
N ASP A 131 -26.73 4.62 10.81
CA ASP A 131 -26.73 5.64 9.76
C ASP A 131 -25.32 5.91 9.23
N GLU A 132 -24.31 5.89 10.10
CA GLU A 132 -22.89 6.02 9.72
C GLU A 132 -22.44 4.85 8.81
N GLN A 133 -22.91 3.63 9.08
CA GLN A 133 -22.58 2.47 8.23
C GLN A 133 -23.25 2.58 6.86
N ILE A 134 -24.47 3.11 6.80
CA ILE A 134 -25.19 3.36 5.53
C ILE A 134 -24.45 4.43 4.72
N GLU A 135 -24.06 5.52 5.36
CA GLU A 135 -23.28 6.58 4.73
C GLU A 135 -21.94 6.07 4.19
N ALA A 136 -21.25 5.24 4.96
CA ALA A 136 -19.98 4.63 4.53
C ALA A 136 -20.16 3.71 3.31
N VAL A 137 -21.24 2.91 3.25
CA VAL A 137 -21.57 2.11 2.06
C VAL A 137 -21.84 3.00 0.85
N ASN A 138 -22.66 4.05 1.03
CA ASN A 138 -22.99 4.98 -0.05
C ASN A 138 -21.74 5.70 -0.57
N THR A 139 -20.88 6.15 0.32
CA THR A 139 -19.59 6.76 -0.03
C THR A 139 -18.72 5.79 -0.81
N ALA A 140 -18.63 4.52 -0.37
CA ALA A 140 -17.81 3.52 -1.01
C ALA A 140 -18.27 3.19 -2.43
N VAL A 141 -19.57 3.07 -2.69
CA VAL A 141 -20.08 2.74 -4.03
C VAL A 141 -20.15 3.95 -4.96
N SER A 142 -20.10 5.16 -4.42
CA SER A 142 -20.10 6.41 -5.19
C SER A 142 -18.71 7.04 -5.36
N SER A 143 -17.67 6.36 -4.93
CA SER A 143 -16.28 6.84 -5.02
C SER A 143 -15.40 5.85 -5.77
N PRO A 144 -14.41 6.33 -6.55
CA PRO A 144 -13.50 5.45 -7.29
C PRO A 144 -12.59 4.64 -6.36
N ILE A 145 -12.22 5.20 -5.23
CA ILE A 145 -11.41 4.58 -4.17
C ILE A 145 -11.95 5.05 -2.82
N SER A 146 -12.17 4.10 -1.91
CA SER A 146 -12.65 4.38 -0.56
C SER A 146 -11.87 3.59 0.48
N ILE A 147 -11.65 4.18 1.64
CA ILE A 147 -11.06 3.53 2.80
C ILE A 147 -12.07 3.59 3.93
N ILE A 148 -12.47 2.41 4.42
CA ILE A 148 -13.38 2.28 5.56
C ILE A 148 -12.56 1.90 6.78
N THR A 149 -12.57 2.75 7.80
CA THR A 149 -11.87 2.52 9.06
C THR A 149 -12.86 2.38 10.21
N GLY A 150 -12.45 1.69 11.26
CA GLY A 150 -13.27 1.56 12.46
C GLY A 150 -12.55 0.75 13.53
N GLY A 151 -12.83 1.06 14.79
CA GLY A 151 -12.29 0.36 15.95
C GLY A 151 -12.70 -1.12 16.02
N PRO A 152 -12.15 -1.87 16.97
CA PRO A 152 -12.63 -3.23 17.27
C PRO A 152 -14.14 -3.21 17.59
N GLY A 153 -14.89 -4.14 17.00
CA GLY A 153 -16.34 -4.21 17.23
C GLY A 153 -17.20 -3.21 16.47
N ALA A 154 -16.64 -2.29 15.67
CA ALA A 154 -17.38 -1.29 14.89
C ALA A 154 -18.23 -1.88 13.73
N GLY A 155 -18.33 -3.20 13.62
CA GLY A 155 -19.16 -3.85 12.60
C GLY A 155 -18.54 -3.87 11.20
N LYS A 156 -17.20 -3.84 11.06
CA LYS A 156 -16.52 -3.90 9.76
C LYS A 156 -16.99 -5.05 8.87
N THR A 157 -17.15 -6.25 9.43
CA THR A 157 -17.71 -7.40 8.72
C THR A 157 -19.13 -7.18 8.23
N THR A 158 -19.96 -6.53 9.04
CA THR A 158 -21.33 -6.16 8.66
C THR A 158 -21.32 -5.18 7.49
N MET A 159 -20.39 -4.23 7.53
CA MET A 159 -20.15 -3.28 6.44
C MET A 159 -19.73 -3.97 5.14
N VAL A 160 -18.81 -4.94 5.20
CA VAL A 160 -18.39 -5.72 4.01
C VAL A 160 -19.60 -6.44 3.41
N LYS A 161 -20.46 -7.04 4.24
CA LYS A 161 -21.71 -7.69 3.76
C LYS A 161 -22.67 -6.70 3.11
N ALA A 162 -22.82 -5.51 3.68
CA ALA A 162 -23.65 -4.46 3.12
C ALA A 162 -23.10 -3.96 1.77
N LEU A 163 -21.80 -3.74 1.67
CA LEU A 163 -21.13 -3.40 0.41
C LEU A 163 -21.33 -4.46 -0.66
N VAL A 164 -21.15 -5.73 -0.30
CA VAL A 164 -21.38 -6.86 -1.21
C VAL A 164 -22.82 -6.89 -1.71
N SER A 165 -23.80 -6.60 -0.85
CA SER A 165 -25.21 -6.49 -1.25
C SER A 165 -25.43 -5.32 -2.22
N ALA A 166 -24.89 -4.15 -1.92
CA ALA A 166 -24.99 -2.97 -2.78
C ALA A 166 -24.37 -3.21 -4.17
N VAL A 167 -23.19 -3.83 -4.21
CA VAL A 167 -22.51 -4.18 -5.47
C VAL A 167 -23.33 -5.17 -6.30
N TRP A 168 -23.97 -6.15 -5.62
CA TRP A 168 -24.85 -7.10 -6.27
C TRP A 168 -26.08 -6.42 -6.89
N ASP A 169 -26.71 -5.50 -6.17
CA ASP A 169 -27.87 -4.76 -6.66
C ASP A 169 -27.52 -3.83 -7.85
N LEU A 170 -26.26 -3.38 -7.90
CA LEU A 170 -25.72 -2.65 -9.07
C LEU A 170 -25.37 -3.56 -10.26
N LYS A 171 -25.48 -4.88 -10.11
CA LYS A 171 -25.07 -5.89 -11.10
C LYS A 171 -23.59 -5.80 -11.51
N LEU A 172 -22.74 -5.36 -10.60
CA LEU A 172 -21.32 -5.23 -10.82
C LEU A 172 -20.58 -6.52 -10.41
N LYS A 173 -19.52 -6.84 -11.13
CA LYS A 173 -18.64 -7.97 -10.82
C LYS A 173 -17.73 -7.62 -9.64
N LEU A 174 -17.85 -8.40 -8.58
CA LEU A 174 -17.12 -8.22 -7.33
C LEU A 174 -15.93 -9.17 -7.23
N LYS A 175 -14.77 -8.63 -6.82
CA LYS A 175 -13.64 -9.41 -6.31
C LYS A 175 -13.45 -9.12 -4.83
N LEU A 176 -13.43 -10.18 -4.01
CA LEU A 176 -13.23 -10.11 -2.56
C LEU A 176 -11.85 -10.67 -2.21
N THR A 177 -11.02 -9.88 -1.55
CA THR A 177 -9.63 -10.28 -1.24
C THR A 177 -9.23 -9.87 0.19
N ALA A 178 -8.16 -10.49 0.68
CA ALA A 178 -7.51 -10.13 1.94
C ALA A 178 -5.98 -10.30 1.81
N PRO A 179 -5.16 -9.68 2.67
CA PRO A 179 -3.71 -9.84 2.66
C PRO A 179 -3.26 -11.26 2.97
N THR A 180 -3.97 -11.97 3.86
CA THR A 180 -3.59 -13.28 4.36
C THR A 180 -4.66 -14.34 4.10
N GLY A 181 -4.23 -15.63 3.99
CA GLY A 181 -5.14 -16.76 3.83
C GLY A 181 -6.13 -16.89 5.00
N LYS A 182 -5.69 -16.60 6.23
CA LYS A 182 -6.55 -16.62 7.42
C LYS A 182 -7.67 -15.57 7.32
N ALA A 183 -7.37 -14.37 6.88
CA ALA A 183 -8.36 -13.31 6.67
C ALA A 183 -9.33 -13.68 5.53
N ALA A 184 -8.84 -14.21 4.40
CA ALA A 184 -9.68 -14.69 3.31
C ALA A 184 -10.62 -15.82 3.73
N THR A 185 -10.14 -16.78 4.55
CA THR A 185 -10.95 -17.84 5.12
C THR A 185 -12.03 -17.27 6.04
N ARG A 186 -11.72 -16.27 6.86
CA ARG A 186 -12.71 -15.60 7.74
C ARG A 186 -13.86 -15.01 6.91
N ILE A 187 -13.56 -14.30 5.84
CA ILE A 187 -14.59 -13.76 4.92
C ILE A 187 -15.49 -14.89 4.41
N SER A 188 -14.92 -16.05 4.04
CA SER A 188 -15.67 -17.21 3.56
C SER A 188 -16.61 -17.77 4.64
N THR A 189 -16.14 -17.91 5.88
CA THR A 189 -16.94 -18.46 7.00
C THR A 189 -18.05 -17.51 7.44
N GLU A 190 -17.93 -16.22 7.18
CA GLU A 190 -18.94 -15.22 7.52
C GLU A 190 -20.10 -15.11 6.48
N GLY A 191 -20.25 -16.10 5.62
CA GLY A 191 -21.38 -16.21 4.69
C GLY A 191 -21.10 -15.65 3.30
N LEU A 192 -19.86 -15.24 3.00
CA LEU A 192 -19.45 -14.68 1.71
C LEU A 192 -18.70 -15.69 0.83
N LYS A 193 -18.76 -16.98 1.15
CA LYS A 193 -18.08 -18.08 0.42
C LYS A 193 -18.42 -18.10 -1.06
N LYS A 194 -19.66 -17.75 -1.45
CA LYS A 194 -20.10 -17.72 -2.87
C LYS A 194 -19.33 -16.74 -3.74
N TYR A 195 -18.65 -15.75 -3.14
CA TYR A 195 -17.83 -14.78 -3.85
C TYR A 195 -16.36 -15.20 -3.98
N ASN A 196 -16.04 -16.43 -3.55
CA ASN A 196 -14.71 -17.02 -3.64
C ASN A 196 -13.58 -16.07 -3.17
N PRO A 197 -13.61 -15.61 -1.90
CA PRO A 197 -12.59 -14.72 -1.39
C PRO A 197 -11.23 -15.42 -1.36
N GLY A 198 -10.19 -14.69 -1.76
CA GLY A 198 -8.82 -15.19 -1.84
C GLY A 198 -7.82 -14.19 -1.32
N THR A 199 -6.54 -14.54 -1.35
CA THR A 199 -5.48 -13.58 -1.03
C THR A 199 -5.17 -12.67 -2.22
N ILE A 200 -4.70 -11.45 -1.94
CA ILE A 200 -4.22 -10.53 -2.99
C ILE A 200 -3.14 -11.23 -3.84
N HIS A 201 -2.19 -11.93 -3.20
CA HIS A 201 -1.12 -12.65 -3.90
C HIS A 201 -1.65 -13.75 -4.81
N SER A 202 -2.63 -14.55 -4.34
CA SER A 202 -3.20 -15.61 -5.18
C SER A 202 -3.95 -15.04 -6.38
N TYR A 203 -4.59 -13.89 -6.21
CA TYR A 203 -5.25 -13.21 -7.31
C TYR A 203 -4.25 -12.66 -8.34
N LEU A 204 -3.18 -12.01 -7.90
CA LEU A 204 -2.14 -11.48 -8.80
C LEU A 204 -1.41 -12.61 -9.54
N GLY A 205 -0.99 -13.68 -8.85
CA GLY A 205 -0.32 -14.82 -9.48
C GLY A 205 -1.21 -15.63 -10.44
N ALA A 206 -2.52 -15.70 -10.19
CA ALA A 206 -3.45 -16.34 -11.11
C ALA A 206 -3.64 -15.56 -12.43
N ASN A 207 -3.51 -14.23 -12.37
CA ASN A 207 -3.67 -13.37 -13.54
C ASN A 207 -2.46 -13.31 -14.47
N GLU A 208 -1.27 -13.73 -14.01
CA GLU A 208 -0.11 -13.92 -14.89
C GLU A 208 -0.33 -15.06 -15.91
N SER A 209 -1.21 -16.01 -15.59
CA SER A 209 -1.49 -17.20 -16.41
C SER A 209 -2.87 -17.24 -17.08
N LYS A 210 -3.80 -16.37 -16.71
CA LYS A 210 -5.17 -16.34 -17.26
C LYS A 210 -5.63 -14.89 -17.47
N SER A 211 -5.71 -14.47 -18.71
CA SER A 211 -6.48 -13.29 -19.10
C SER A 211 -7.95 -13.54 -18.76
N GLU A 212 -8.57 -12.73 -17.88
CA GLU A 212 -10.04 -12.56 -17.85
C GLU A 212 -10.82 -12.69 -16.54
N ASP A 213 -10.26 -12.58 -15.38
CA ASP A 213 -11.13 -12.22 -14.24
C ASP A 213 -11.30 -10.69 -14.17
N LYS A 214 -12.01 -10.12 -15.18
CA LYS A 214 -12.41 -8.71 -15.15
C LYS A 214 -13.44 -8.53 -14.05
N PHE A 215 -13.15 -7.66 -13.11
CA PHE A 215 -14.08 -7.19 -12.07
C PHE A 215 -14.27 -5.68 -12.18
N ASP A 216 -15.40 -5.22 -11.67
CA ASP A 216 -15.74 -3.80 -11.64
C ASP A 216 -15.35 -3.19 -10.29
N ILE A 217 -15.47 -3.96 -9.21
CA ILE A 217 -15.14 -3.54 -7.83
C ILE A 217 -14.28 -4.61 -7.16
N MET A 218 -13.22 -4.15 -6.47
CA MET A 218 -12.42 -4.97 -5.56
C MET A 218 -12.62 -4.47 -4.14
N ILE A 219 -12.95 -5.37 -3.23
CA ILE A 219 -12.96 -5.12 -1.78
C ILE A 219 -11.78 -5.86 -1.16
N VAL A 220 -10.99 -5.13 -0.40
CA VAL A 220 -9.84 -5.67 0.35
C VAL A 220 -10.13 -5.53 1.84
N ASP A 221 -10.40 -6.67 2.51
CA ASP A 221 -10.55 -6.68 3.97
C ASP A 221 -9.18 -6.77 4.65
N GLU A 222 -9.05 -6.27 5.87
CA GLU A 222 -7.81 -6.22 6.66
C GLU A 222 -6.65 -5.51 5.93
N SER A 223 -6.94 -4.47 5.14
CA SER A 223 -5.95 -3.77 4.31
C SER A 223 -4.81 -3.12 5.09
N SER A 224 -4.93 -2.95 6.41
CA SER A 224 -3.84 -2.46 7.28
C SER A 224 -2.65 -3.42 7.39
N MET A 225 -2.79 -4.65 6.88
CA MET A 225 -1.74 -5.67 6.86
C MET A 225 -0.97 -5.75 5.53
N ILE A 226 -1.24 -4.82 4.60
CA ILE A 226 -0.57 -4.73 3.29
C ILE A 226 0.77 -4.02 3.42
#